data_567191b804eb1f83957c2b3ac37d0dad
#
_entry.id   567191b804eb1f83957c2b3ac37d0dad
#
_cell.length_a   1.000
_cell.length_b   1.000
_cell.length_c   1.000
_cell.angle_alpha   90.00
_cell.angle_beta   90.00
_cell.angle_gamma   90.00
#
_symmetry.space_group_name_H-M   'P 1'
#
loop_
_entity.id
_entity.type
_entity.pdbx_description
1 polymer ?
#
loop_
_entity_poly.entity_id
_entity_poly.type
_entity_poly.pdbx_seq_one_letter_code
_entity_poly.pdbx_strand_id
1 'polypeptide(L)'
;MRLRALLDSPWPGLRLLSGEEGLDRPVRGVMTTDLRDPSRYLSGGELVLTGLAWRRGPEDSEPFVRILAAAGVAALAAGEAELGPVPADLVAACARHRMPLFSVDEKVAFATVTEHVVRQVSGERAGDLAAVVERHRRLMSPDPVGGGPDAVLDLLGSDLDLRAWVLSPVGRPVAGSGAERLPAAVRTRLAGEHLAALRAGRPGPHRAVAGETVYSLFPVGGPPAGAEGADPREAVLSALSGWLLAVEADADEWPAERLDLLNGVTRLIAAERERRDAARSVGRRLAGEVLELLRSGAPSAEVAARLRVTASALLPGSGAASLWQVVVARLEWEGGPGLSEEERARAAGALLEEALAGPAGGRDAADRVAVAAAGGEAVALVPLAAASGQKTGGEGSGGDGAVPSAGAEGALAAAVLLDALRAPLERGLDGLGGPDGRLTLGVSAAVHSAEGLRGALEEARHARRVAAARPGRVRAAGHEELASHVLLLPFVPDDVRRAFTARLLDPLYEYDRRHRAELVPTLEAFLASEGSWTRCAARLHLHVNTLRYRVGRIERLTGRDLSRLEDRVDFLLALRMR
;
A
#
# COMPACT_ATOMS: atom_id res chain seq x y z
N MET A 1 8.45 36.37 0.74
CA MET A 1 9.46 37.31 1.29
C MET A 1 9.29 38.67 0.64
N ARG A 2 9.41 39.80 1.37
CA ARG A 2 9.45 41.13 0.78
C ARG A 2 10.89 41.60 0.54
N LEU A 3 11.14 42.40 -0.47
CA LEU A 3 12.49 42.92 -0.80
C LEU A 3 13.15 43.66 0.39
N ARG A 4 12.36 44.31 1.24
CA ARG A 4 12.83 45.00 2.45
C ARG A 4 13.61 44.03 3.38
N ALA A 5 13.19 42.81 3.49
CA ALA A 5 13.85 41.79 4.31
C ALA A 5 15.28 41.45 3.88
N LEU A 6 15.65 41.75 2.60
CA LEU A 6 17.02 41.61 2.13
C LEU A 6 17.96 42.67 2.71
N LEU A 7 17.42 43.84 3.07
CA LEU A 7 18.17 44.95 3.65
C LEU A 7 18.25 44.84 5.19
N ASP A 8 17.21 44.27 5.82
CA ASP A 8 17.13 44.10 7.28
C ASP A 8 18.01 42.93 7.79
N SER A 9 18.46 42.07 6.89
CA SER A 9 19.38 40.98 7.22
C SER A 9 20.80 41.51 7.45
N PRO A 10 21.54 41.05 8.49
CA PRO A 10 22.91 41.47 8.79
C PRO A 10 23.94 40.99 7.73
N TRP A 11 23.50 40.86 6.49
CA TRP A 11 24.27 40.26 5.42
C TRP A 11 25.06 41.31 4.66
N PRO A 12 26.39 41.25 4.71
CA PRO A 12 27.19 42.24 4.01
C PRO A 12 27.20 41.94 2.50
N GLY A 13 26.77 42.89 1.65
CA GLY A 13 27.04 42.78 0.23
C GLY A 13 25.90 43.13 -0.71
N LEU A 14 24.69 43.37 -0.26
CA LEU A 14 23.62 43.95 -1.05
C LEU A 14 23.37 45.40 -0.63
N ARG A 15 23.44 46.33 -1.59
CA ARG A 15 23.20 47.75 -1.37
C ARG A 15 22.14 48.25 -2.34
N LEU A 16 21.09 48.89 -1.85
CA LEU A 16 20.06 49.50 -2.68
C LEU A 16 20.64 50.74 -3.39
N LEU A 17 20.45 50.81 -4.70
CA LEU A 17 20.87 51.94 -5.54
C LEU A 17 19.71 52.81 -6.01
N SER A 18 18.54 52.21 -6.25
CA SER A 18 17.33 52.94 -6.68
C SER A 18 16.07 52.11 -6.39
N GLY A 19 14.89 52.73 -6.40
CA GLY A 19 13.60 52.07 -6.31
C GLY A 19 13.14 51.76 -4.88
N GLU A 20 13.45 52.62 -3.91
CA GLU A 20 13.07 52.47 -2.49
C GLU A 20 11.55 52.27 -2.29
N GLU A 21 10.72 52.88 -3.13
CA GLU A 21 9.27 52.75 -3.16
C GLU A 21 8.78 51.34 -3.51
N GLY A 22 9.65 50.51 -4.12
CA GLY A 22 9.35 49.14 -4.51
C GLY A 22 9.78 48.06 -3.51
N LEU A 23 10.32 48.42 -2.34
CA LEU A 23 10.86 47.48 -1.36
C LEU A 23 9.81 46.56 -0.71
N ASP A 24 8.53 46.91 -0.82
CA ASP A 24 7.43 46.06 -0.32
C ASP A 24 6.95 45.00 -1.33
N ARG A 25 7.56 44.95 -2.54
CA ARG A 25 7.22 43.91 -3.51
C ARG A 25 7.58 42.52 -3.00
N PRO A 26 6.70 41.53 -3.23
CA PRO A 26 6.98 40.16 -2.86
C PRO A 26 8.01 39.54 -3.82
N VAL A 27 9.00 38.85 -3.25
CA VAL A 27 9.97 38.02 -4.01
C VAL A 27 9.51 36.56 -3.94
N ARG A 28 9.31 35.95 -5.11
CA ARG A 28 8.86 34.56 -5.27
C ARG A 28 9.98 33.58 -5.60
N GLY A 29 11.09 34.07 -6.13
CA GLY A 29 12.23 33.26 -6.52
C GLY A 29 13.43 34.12 -6.93
N VAL A 30 14.51 33.46 -7.35
CA VAL A 30 15.73 34.10 -7.86
C VAL A 30 16.04 33.53 -9.23
N MET A 31 16.49 34.37 -10.12
CA MET A 31 17.00 33.96 -11.41
C MET A 31 18.35 34.65 -11.68
N THR A 32 19.39 33.88 -12.00
CA THR A 32 20.67 34.43 -12.46
C THR A 32 20.72 34.33 -13.98
N THR A 33 20.94 35.47 -14.64
CA THR A 33 20.98 35.53 -16.11
C THR A 33 21.83 36.69 -16.65
N ASP A 34 22.52 36.42 -17.72
CA ASP A 34 23.22 37.40 -18.56
C ASP A 34 22.71 37.37 -20.01
N LEU A 35 21.51 36.87 -20.23
CA LEU A 35 20.83 36.93 -21.51
C LEU A 35 20.33 38.34 -21.78
N ARG A 36 20.41 38.79 -23.03
CA ARG A 36 19.87 40.09 -23.48
C ARG A 36 18.35 40.17 -23.38
N ASP A 37 17.68 39.06 -23.59
CA ASP A 37 16.24 38.91 -23.44
C ASP A 37 15.92 37.63 -22.64
N PRO A 38 15.73 37.73 -21.32
CA PRO A 38 15.36 36.59 -20.46
C PRO A 38 13.84 36.39 -20.36
N SER A 39 13.00 37.15 -21.05
CA SER A 39 11.53 37.21 -20.83
C SER A 39 10.85 35.84 -20.81
N ARG A 40 11.25 34.92 -21.67
CA ARG A 40 10.67 33.57 -21.77
C ARG A 40 10.96 32.67 -20.56
N TYR A 41 11.90 33.05 -19.71
CA TYR A 41 12.30 32.30 -18.52
C TYR A 41 11.79 32.93 -17.21
N LEU A 42 11.14 34.10 -17.31
CA LEU A 42 10.60 34.84 -16.19
C LEU A 42 9.11 34.55 -16.01
N SER A 43 8.69 34.29 -14.79
CA SER A 43 7.30 34.02 -14.41
C SER A 43 6.65 35.19 -13.62
N GLY A 44 7.46 36.17 -13.25
CA GLY A 44 7.07 37.35 -12.46
C GLY A 44 7.32 37.17 -10.96
N GLY A 45 7.84 38.24 -10.35
CA GLY A 45 8.17 38.26 -8.93
C GLY A 45 9.55 37.70 -8.55
N GLU A 46 10.44 37.47 -9.54
CA GLU A 46 11.82 37.05 -9.28
C GLU A 46 12.72 38.23 -8.87
N LEU A 47 13.74 37.94 -8.06
CA LEU A 47 14.97 38.76 -7.96
C LEU A 47 15.91 38.28 -9.07
N VAL A 48 16.18 39.14 -10.05
CA VAL A 48 17.11 38.83 -11.15
C VAL A 48 18.53 39.26 -10.77
N LEU A 49 19.45 38.28 -10.79
CA LEU A 49 20.90 38.51 -10.60
C LEU A 49 21.57 38.54 -11.96
N THR A 50 22.46 39.53 -12.19
CA THR A 50 23.20 39.68 -13.45
C THR A 50 24.62 40.14 -13.22
N GLY A 51 25.59 39.53 -13.95
CA GLY A 51 26.97 40.00 -14.06
C GLY A 51 27.15 41.12 -15.07
N LEU A 52 26.05 41.57 -15.72
CA LEU A 52 26.04 42.62 -16.75
C LEU A 52 26.76 42.22 -18.07
N ALA A 53 27.04 40.94 -18.32
CA ALA A 53 27.71 40.47 -19.52
C ALA A 53 26.89 40.71 -20.81
N TRP A 54 25.59 40.94 -20.71
CA TRP A 54 24.72 41.32 -21.83
C TRP A 54 24.94 42.74 -22.33
N ARG A 55 25.50 43.63 -21.47
CA ARG A 55 25.64 45.06 -21.71
C ARG A 55 26.94 45.35 -22.50
N ARG A 56 26.82 45.99 -23.65
CA ARG A 56 27.94 46.46 -24.48
C ARG A 56 28.13 47.99 -24.43
N GLY A 57 27.04 48.73 -24.18
CA GLY A 57 27.04 50.15 -24.08
C GLY A 57 25.88 50.71 -23.24
N PRO A 58 25.87 52.04 -22.98
CA PRO A 58 24.81 52.68 -22.21
C PRO A 58 23.40 52.49 -22.79
N GLU A 59 23.30 52.36 -24.10
CA GLU A 59 22.05 52.17 -24.87
C GLU A 59 21.36 50.85 -24.61
N ASP A 60 22.06 49.84 -24.09
CA ASP A 60 21.52 48.51 -23.83
C ASP A 60 20.70 48.45 -22.53
N SER A 61 20.94 49.36 -21.58
CA SER A 61 20.33 49.32 -20.25
C SER A 61 18.82 49.54 -20.26
N GLU A 62 18.34 50.49 -21.05
CA GLU A 62 16.90 50.80 -21.11
C GLU A 62 16.04 49.68 -21.72
N PRO A 63 16.45 49.07 -22.87
CA PRO A 63 15.72 47.90 -23.39
C PRO A 63 15.67 46.73 -22.43
N PHE A 64 16.77 46.41 -21.74
CA PHE A 64 16.87 45.31 -20.80
C PHE A 64 15.93 45.53 -19.61
N VAL A 65 15.99 46.67 -18.93
CA VAL A 65 15.14 47.01 -17.80
C VAL A 65 13.66 47.00 -18.19
N ARG A 66 13.31 47.48 -19.38
CA ARG A 66 11.95 47.45 -19.90
C ARG A 66 11.42 46.02 -20.06
N ILE A 67 12.26 45.08 -20.55
CA ILE A 67 11.90 43.67 -20.66
C ILE A 67 11.63 43.09 -19.27
N LEU A 68 12.49 43.31 -18.28
CA LEU A 68 12.31 42.83 -16.92
C LEU A 68 11.06 43.42 -16.26
N ALA A 69 10.82 44.73 -16.47
CA ALA A 69 9.62 45.38 -15.92
C ALA A 69 8.32 44.82 -16.53
N ALA A 70 8.32 44.59 -17.87
CA ALA A 70 7.18 43.97 -18.56
C ALA A 70 6.93 42.53 -18.11
N ALA A 71 7.97 41.77 -17.73
CA ALA A 71 7.88 40.44 -17.18
C ALA A 71 7.45 40.40 -15.68
N GLY A 72 7.29 41.57 -15.04
CA GLY A 72 6.85 41.63 -13.65
C GLY A 72 7.93 41.25 -12.63
N VAL A 73 9.20 41.42 -12.95
CA VAL A 73 10.32 41.14 -12.05
C VAL A 73 10.24 42.01 -10.79
N ALA A 74 10.52 41.42 -9.63
CA ALA A 74 10.44 42.13 -8.35
C ALA A 74 11.56 43.13 -8.17
N ALA A 75 12.80 42.76 -8.52
CA ALA A 75 13.99 43.62 -8.45
C ALA A 75 15.12 43.08 -9.35
N LEU A 76 16.09 43.97 -9.67
CA LEU A 76 17.33 43.62 -10.31
C LEU A 76 18.47 43.76 -9.31
N ALA A 77 19.43 42.81 -9.32
CA ALA A 77 20.67 42.89 -8.56
C ALA A 77 21.86 42.71 -9.49
N ALA A 78 22.71 43.73 -9.59
CA ALA A 78 23.85 43.78 -10.49
C ALA A 78 25.16 43.55 -9.72
N GLY A 79 25.98 42.61 -10.18
CA GLY A 79 27.28 42.30 -9.61
C GLY A 79 28.34 43.36 -9.98
N GLU A 80 29.18 43.73 -9.00
CA GLU A 80 30.29 44.66 -9.18
C GLU A 80 31.64 43.99 -9.53
N ALA A 81 31.63 42.61 -9.62
CA ALA A 81 32.88 41.85 -9.79
C ALA A 81 33.58 42.03 -11.15
N GLU A 82 32.85 42.14 -12.25
CA GLU A 82 33.45 42.20 -13.60
C GLU A 82 33.59 43.62 -14.16
N LEU A 83 32.60 44.46 -13.94
CA LEU A 83 32.54 45.81 -14.53
C LEU A 83 32.78 46.92 -13.50
N GLY A 84 33.06 46.59 -12.26
CA GLY A 84 33.16 47.55 -11.14
C GLY A 84 31.81 48.15 -10.76
N PRO A 85 31.73 49.40 -10.33
CA PRO A 85 30.49 50.01 -9.87
C PRO A 85 29.38 49.97 -10.91
N VAL A 86 28.15 49.72 -10.45
CA VAL A 86 26.98 49.63 -11.32
C VAL A 86 26.83 50.88 -12.18
N PRO A 87 26.68 50.76 -13.51
CA PRO A 87 26.65 51.89 -14.42
C PRO A 87 25.47 52.84 -14.17
N ALA A 88 25.73 54.17 -14.23
CA ALA A 88 24.73 55.19 -13.96
C ALA A 88 23.53 55.17 -14.95
N ASP A 89 23.72 54.72 -16.18
CA ASP A 89 22.67 54.53 -17.18
C ASP A 89 21.69 53.40 -16.75
N LEU A 90 22.21 52.33 -16.14
CA LEU A 90 21.36 51.27 -15.59
C LEU A 90 20.56 51.74 -14.38
N VAL A 91 21.19 52.52 -13.47
CA VAL A 91 20.50 53.14 -12.33
C VAL A 91 19.36 54.03 -12.83
N ALA A 92 19.63 54.88 -13.82
CA ALA A 92 18.63 55.77 -14.43
C ALA A 92 17.50 55.01 -15.12
N ALA A 93 17.79 53.90 -15.81
CA ALA A 93 16.78 53.05 -16.44
C ALA A 93 15.88 52.37 -15.37
N CYS A 94 16.45 51.81 -14.32
CA CYS A 94 15.70 51.20 -13.22
C CYS A 94 14.81 52.22 -12.50
N ALA A 95 15.30 53.44 -12.26
CA ALA A 95 14.53 54.51 -11.67
C ALA A 95 13.31 54.89 -12.53
N ARG A 96 13.46 55.00 -13.85
CA ARG A 96 12.37 55.29 -14.81
C ARG A 96 11.26 54.23 -14.79
N HIS A 97 11.65 52.96 -14.68
CA HIS A 97 10.70 51.83 -14.61
C HIS A 97 10.28 51.47 -13.20
N ARG A 98 10.64 52.29 -12.18
CA ARG A 98 10.35 52.03 -10.76
C ARG A 98 10.75 50.63 -10.33
N MET A 99 11.84 50.12 -10.85
CA MET A 99 12.39 48.81 -10.52
C MET A 99 13.46 48.97 -9.45
N PRO A 100 13.32 48.31 -8.30
CA PRO A 100 14.37 48.27 -7.30
C PRO A 100 15.65 47.67 -7.88
N LEU A 101 16.76 48.39 -7.70
CA LEU A 101 18.09 47.99 -8.15
C LEU A 101 19.02 47.86 -6.96
N PHE A 102 19.64 46.72 -6.81
CA PHE A 102 20.67 46.44 -5.82
C PHE A 102 22.04 46.30 -6.51
N SER A 103 23.12 46.76 -5.87
CA SER A 103 24.46 46.27 -6.18
C SER A 103 24.81 45.07 -5.31
N VAL A 104 25.57 44.12 -5.88
CA VAL A 104 26.16 42.98 -5.19
C VAL A 104 27.65 43.16 -5.12
N ASP A 105 28.23 43.24 -3.91
CA ASP A 105 29.67 43.43 -3.68
C ASP A 105 30.48 42.33 -4.38
N GLU A 106 31.66 42.69 -4.91
CA GLU A 106 32.55 41.78 -5.65
C GLU A 106 32.94 40.51 -4.88
N LYS A 107 32.91 40.57 -3.55
CA LYS A 107 33.25 39.43 -2.66
C LYS A 107 32.09 38.45 -2.43
N VAL A 108 30.89 38.78 -2.92
CA VAL A 108 29.68 38.01 -2.69
C VAL A 108 29.31 37.21 -3.94
N ALA A 109 29.36 35.90 -3.84
CA ALA A 109 28.94 35.03 -4.94
C ALA A 109 27.40 35.06 -5.13
N PHE A 110 26.92 35.06 -6.36
CA PHE A 110 25.50 34.99 -6.68
C PHE A 110 24.82 33.74 -6.11
N ALA A 111 25.56 32.60 -6.02
CA ALA A 111 25.08 31.38 -5.39
C ALA A 111 24.65 31.62 -3.94
N THR A 112 25.43 32.40 -3.19
CA THR A 112 25.14 32.71 -1.77
C THR A 112 23.90 33.61 -1.64
N VAL A 113 23.71 34.59 -2.59
CA VAL A 113 22.47 35.39 -2.65
C VAL A 113 21.27 34.49 -2.93
N THR A 114 21.43 33.58 -3.90
CA THR A 114 20.38 32.65 -4.30
C THR A 114 19.98 31.76 -3.14
N GLU A 115 20.93 31.13 -2.44
CA GLU A 115 20.68 30.29 -1.27
C GLU A 115 19.93 31.05 -0.17
N HIS A 116 20.35 32.28 0.12
CA HIS A 116 19.73 33.10 1.14
C HIS A 116 18.26 33.40 0.82
N VAL A 117 17.99 33.88 -0.41
CA VAL A 117 16.63 34.22 -0.84
C VAL A 117 15.74 32.97 -0.89
N VAL A 118 16.24 31.87 -1.44
CA VAL A 118 15.49 30.59 -1.50
C VAL A 118 15.17 30.11 -0.10
N ARG A 119 16.11 30.19 0.86
CA ARG A 119 15.89 29.82 2.25
C ARG A 119 14.81 30.67 2.90
N GLN A 120 14.86 31.99 2.73
CA GLN A 120 13.86 32.89 3.32
C GLN A 120 12.48 32.73 2.69
N VAL A 121 12.38 32.62 1.37
CA VAL A 121 11.12 32.39 0.67
C VAL A 121 10.49 31.06 1.10
N SER A 122 11.29 30.01 1.26
CA SER A 122 10.83 28.70 1.74
C SER A 122 10.42 28.73 3.22
N GLY A 123 11.15 29.46 4.05
CA GLY A 123 10.84 29.62 5.49
C GLY A 123 9.53 30.38 5.73
N GLU A 124 9.26 31.46 5.00
CA GLU A 124 7.97 32.18 5.10
C GLU A 124 6.80 31.31 4.61
N ARG A 125 6.96 30.61 3.48
CA ARG A 125 5.94 29.66 3.00
C ARG A 125 5.68 28.55 4.01
N ALA A 126 6.70 28.04 4.68
CA ALA A 126 6.55 27.07 5.75
C ALA A 126 5.83 27.64 6.97
N GLY A 127 6.10 28.90 7.36
CA GLY A 127 5.43 29.61 8.43
C GLY A 127 3.95 29.88 8.12
N ASP A 128 3.64 30.29 6.90
CA ASP A 128 2.25 30.49 6.45
C ASP A 128 1.49 29.17 6.43
N LEU A 129 2.10 28.09 5.97
CA LEU A 129 1.51 26.77 5.99
C LEU A 129 1.32 26.25 7.42
N ALA A 130 2.27 26.49 8.33
CA ALA A 130 2.10 26.15 9.75
C ALA A 130 0.91 26.88 10.38
N ALA A 131 0.68 28.15 10.02
CA ALA A 131 -0.49 28.91 10.44
C ALA A 131 -1.80 28.38 9.84
N VAL A 132 -1.77 27.93 8.59
CA VAL A 132 -2.91 27.29 7.91
C VAL A 132 -3.18 25.91 8.51
N VAL A 133 -2.15 25.12 8.76
CA VAL A 133 -2.24 23.82 9.44
C VAL A 133 -2.82 23.98 10.84
N GLU A 134 -2.38 24.99 11.62
CA GLU A 134 -2.94 25.28 12.95
C GLU A 134 -4.38 25.80 12.87
N ARG A 135 -4.72 26.58 11.86
CA ARG A 135 -6.11 26.99 11.59
C ARG A 135 -6.97 25.79 11.22
N HIS A 136 -6.45 24.90 10.37
CA HIS A 136 -7.13 23.68 9.99
C HIS A 136 -7.32 22.73 11.18
N ARG A 137 -6.30 22.60 12.05
CA ARG A 137 -6.40 21.87 13.32
C ARG A 137 -7.54 22.39 14.21
N ARG A 138 -7.75 23.69 14.27
CA ARG A 138 -8.87 24.29 15.02
C ARG A 138 -10.22 24.07 14.33
N LEU A 139 -10.25 23.99 13.00
CA LEU A 139 -11.45 23.71 12.20
C LEU A 139 -11.79 22.21 12.16
N MET A 140 -10.86 21.32 12.49
CA MET A 140 -11.09 19.87 12.64
C MET A 140 -11.71 19.49 14.00
N SER A 141 -12.13 20.43 14.84
CA SER A 141 -13.13 20.21 15.90
C SER A 141 -14.46 19.74 15.27
N PRO A 142 -15.27 18.91 15.93
CA PRO A 142 -16.10 17.84 15.39
C PRO A 142 -17.26 18.20 14.46
N ASP A 143 -17.08 19.13 13.57
CA ASP A 143 -18.12 19.51 12.60
C ASP A 143 -17.89 18.84 11.23
N PRO A 144 -18.89 18.19 10.61
CA PRO A 144 -18.74 17.22 9.51
C PRO A 144 -18.48 17.81 8.13
N VAL A 145 -18.16 19.08 7.98
CA VAL A 145 -18.01 19.73 6.68
C VAL A 145 -16.55 20.11 6.37
N GLY A 146 -15.84 19.22 5.68
CA GLY A 146 -14.87 19.62 4.66
C GLY A 146 -13.42 19.83 5.06
N GLY A 147 -12.68 18.81 5.50
CA GLY A 147 -11.25 18.98 5.68
C GLY A 147 -10.47 17.68 5.93
N GLY A 148 -10.62 16.69 5.05
CA GLY A 148 -9.84 15.45 5.16
C GLY A 148 -8.35 15.63 4.79
N PRO A 149 -7.55 14.58 4.84
CA PRO A 149 -6.13 14.61 4.50
C PRO A 149 -5.84 15.24 3.13
N ASP A 150 -6.76 15.11 2.15
CA ASP A 150 -6.62 15.71 0.82
C ASP A 150 -6.42 17.23 0.90
N ALA A 151 -7.21 17.94 1.74
CA ALA A 151 -7.09 19.40 1.86
C ALA A 151 -5.72 19.82 2.42
N VAL A 152 -5.16 19.05 3.34
CA VAL A 152 -3.80 19.31 3.87
C VAL A 152 -2.74 19.05 2.81
N LEU A 153 -2.91 18.00 2.00
CA LEU A 153 -1.99 17.67 0.92
C LEU A 153 -2.06 18.67 -0.23
N ASP A 154 -3.26 19.19 -0.55
CA ASP A 154 -3.43 20.25 -1.55
C ASP A 154 -2.68 21.54 -1.15
N LEU A 155 -2.64 21.85 0.15
CA LEU A 155 -1.82 22.95 0.66
C LEU A 155 -0.32 22.70 0.51
N LEU A 156 0.16 21.45 0.72
CA LEU A 156 1.55 21.11 0.44
C LEU A 156 1.89 21.30 -1.05
N GLY A 157 0.96 20.97 -1.93
CA GLY A 157 1.10 21.20 -3.38
C GLY A 157 1.11 22.68 -3.75
N SER A 158 0.13 23.46 -3.27
CA SER A 158 -0.03 24.88 -3.65
C SER A 158 1.03 25.79 -3.05
N ASP A 159 1.41 25.57 -1.80
CA ASP A 159 2.24 26.51 -1.05
C ASP A 159 3.72 26.14 -1.04
N LEU A 160 4.05 24.84 -1.10
CA LEU A 160 5.43 24.36 -1.06
C LEU A 160 5.90 23.70 -2.37
N ASP A 161 5.02 23.58 -3.36
CA ASP A 161 5.31 22.85 -4.62
C ASP A 161 5.77 21.41 -4.35
N LEU A 162 5.14 20.75 -3.36
CA LEU A 162 5.42 19.40 -2.97
C LEU A 162 4.28 18.47 -3.36
N ARG A 163 4.58 17.49 -4.20
CA ARG A 163 3.64 16.39 -4.46
C ARG A 163 3.71 15.38 -3.34
N ALA A 164 2.56 15.08 -2.74
CA ALA A 164 2.49 14.19 -1.59
C ALA A 164 1.25 13.29 -1.62
N TRP A 165 1.38 12.09 -1.08
CA TRP A 165 0.31 11.09 -1.02
C TRP A 165 0.35 10.38 0.33
N VAL A 166 -0.84 10.11 0.86
CA VAL A 166 -1.00 9.22 2.02
C VAL A 166 -1.34 7.84 1.51
N LEU A 167 -0.55 6.86 1.90
CA LEU A 167 -0.73 5.45 1.53
C LEU A 167 -0.97 4.59 2.78
N SER A 168 -1.74 3.53 2.62
CA SER A 168 -1.87 2.48 3.63
C SER A 168 -0.61 1.57 3.65
N PRO A 169 -0.42 0.71 4.65
CA PRO A 169 0.70 -0.22 4.71
C PRO A 169 0.76 -1.21 3.53
N VAL A 170 -0.34 -1.38 2.81
CA VAL A 170 -0.41 -2.21 1.60
C VAL A 170 -0.35 -1.39 0.30
N GLY A 171 -0.05 -0.09 0.37
CA GLY A 171 0.07 0.78 -0.79
C GLY A 171 -1.25 1.25 -1.39
N ARG A 172 -2.39 1.07 -0.68
CA ARG A 172 -3.66 1.65 -1.10
C ARG A 172 -3.63 3.17 -0.92
N PRO A 173 -4.08 3.97 -1.91
CA PRO A 173 -4.15 5.42 -1.76
C PRO A 173 -5.25 5.80 -0.77
N VAL A 174 -4.91 6.62 0.22
CA VAL A 174 -5.83 7.19 1.22
C VAL A 174 -6.18 8.62 0.88
N ALA A 175 -5.18 9.40 0.47
CA ALA A 175 -5.31 10.79 0.04
C ALA A 175 -4.15 11.17 -0.89
N GLY A 176 -4.27 12.26 -1.66
CA GLY A 176 -3.21 12.74 -2.53
C GLY A 176 -3.36 14.19 -2.91
N SER A 177 -2.24 14.89 -3.10
CA SER A 177 -2.21 16.24 -3.65
C SER A 177 -2.48 16.22 -5.15
N GLY A 178 -3.47 17.00 -5.60
CA GLY A 178 -3.82 17.16 -7.01
C GLY A 178 -4.49 15.95 -7.66
N ALA A 179 -4.66 16.02 -8.99
CA ALA A 179 -5.39 15.03 -9.78
C ALA A 179 -4.58 13.79 -10.16
N GLU A 180 -3.26 13.83 -10.04
CA GLU A 180 -2.37 12.77 -10.50
C GLU A 180 -2.25 11.64 -9.45
N ARG A 181 -2.61 10.43 -9.86
CA ARG A 181 -2.51 9.24 -9.02
C ARG A 181 -1.16 8.56 -9.22
N LEU A 182 -0.47 8.25 -8.13
CA LEU A 182 0.72 7.39 -8.19
C LEU A 182 0.40 6.04 -8.84
N PRO A 183 1.25 5.56 -9.77
CA PRO A 183 1.10 4.23 -10.34
C PRO A 183 1.10 3.13 -9.27
N ALA A 184 0.32 2.06 -9.48
CA ALA A 184 0.20 0.97 -8.51
C ALA A 184 1.56 0.36 -8.13
N ALA A 185 2.44 0.15 -9.10
CA ALA A 185 3.78 -0.40 -8.86
C ALA A 185 4.63 0.51 -7.95
N VAL A 186 4.52 1.83 -8.09
CA VAL A 186 5.23 2.80 -7.25
C VAL A 186 4.68 2.74 -5.83
N ARG A 187 3.35 2.83 -5.66
CA ARG A 187 2.70 2.77 -4.34
C ARG A 187 3.07 1.51 -3.56
N THR A 188 3.02 0.36 -4.23
CA THR A 188 3.39 -0.94 -3.66
C THR A 188 4.85 -0.98 -3.22
N ARG A 189 5.74 -0.42 -4.05
CA ARG A 189 7.16 -0.33 -3.71
C ARG A 189 7.39 0.57 -2.50
N LEU A 190 6.81 1.76 -2.47
CA LEU A 190 6.96 2.71 -1.36
C LEU A 190 6.45 2.12 -0.03
N ALA A 191 5.29 1.45 -0.06
CA ALA A 191 4.76 0.76 1.12
C ALA A 191 5.71 -0.34 1.62
N GLY A 192 6.24 -1.18 0.73
CA GLY A 192 7.20 -2.23 1.09
C GLY A 192 8.51 -1.69 1.66
N GLU A 193 9.08 -0.63 1.07
CA GLU A 193 10.30 0.03 1.58
C GLU A 193 10.06 0.66 2.97
N HIS A 194 8.89 1.27 3.18
CA HIS A 194 8.51 1.83 4.47
C HIS A 194 8.41 0.76 5.56
N LEU A 195 7.69 -0.34 5.28
CA LEU A 195 7.58 -1.48 6.19
C LEU A 195 8.95 -2.08 6.54
N ALA A 196 9.83 -2.24 5.54
CA ALA A 196 11.19 -2.75 5.74
C ALA A 196 12.04 -1.80 6.61
N ALA A 197 11.90 -0.48 6.40
CA ALA A 197 12.61 0.53 7.18
C ALA A 197 12.17 0.55 8.64
N LEU A 198 10.86 0.57 8.90
CA LEU A 198 10.31 0.56 10.26
C LEU A 198 10.71 -0.72 11.01
N ARG A 199 10.64 -1.88 10.35
CA ARG A 199 11.08 -3.14 10.94
C ARG A 199 12.57 -3.17 11.27
N ALA A 200 13.41 -2.53 10.46
CA ALA A 200 14.84 -2.36 10.73
C ALA A 200 15.12 -1.33 11.84
N GLY A 201 14.09 -0.76 12.47
CA GLY A 201 14.22 0.25 13.51
C GLY A 201 14.82 1.59 13.00
N ARG A 202 14.77 1.83 11.68
CA ARG A 202 15.27 3.08 11.12
C ARG A 202 14.31 4.22 11.43
N PRO A 203 14.76 5.35 11.98
CA PRO A 203 13.92 6.52 12.19
C PRO A 203 13.49 7.11 10.85
N GLY A 204 12.27 7.66 10.78
CA GLY A 204 11.82 8.41 9.58
C GLY A 204 12.39 9.84 9.55
N PRO A 205 12.33 10.52 8.39
CA PRO A 205 11.84 10.03 7.11
C PRO A 205 12.76 9.01 6.45
N HIS A 206 12.18 8.05 5.68
CA HIS A 206 12.97 7.06 4.95
C HIS A 206 13.07 7.44 3.48
N ARG A 207 14.26 7.43 2.94
CA ARG A 207 14.49 7.65 1.51
C ARG A 207 14.14 6.39 0.71
N ALA A 208 13.32 6.52 -0.33
CA ALA A 208 12.97 5.46 -1.26
C ALA A 208 13.08 5.95 -2.72
N VAL A 209 13.49 5.06 -3.64
CA VAL A 209 13.64 5.40 -5.06
C VAL A 209 12.71 4.52 -5.88
N ALA A 210 11.88 5.12 -6.73
CA ALA A 210 11.02 4.40 -7.67
C ALA A 210 11.22 4.96 -9.09
N GLY A 211 11.86 4.17 -9.96
CA GLY A 211 12.36 4.66 -11.25
C GLY A 211 13.48 5.68 -11.04
N GLU A 212 13.35 6.83 -11.64
CA GLU A 212 14.28 7.97 -11.49
C GLU A 212 13.86 8.93 -10.36
N THR A 213 12.68 8.72 -9.76
CA THR A 213 12.10 9.64 -8.77
C THR A 213 12.48 9.22 -7.34
N VAL A 214 12.89 10.20 -6.54
CA VAL A 214 13.20 10.04 -5.11
C VAL A 214 11.97 10.45 -4.29
N TYR A 215 11.67 9.63 -3.29
CA TYR A 215 10.58 9.87 -2.34
C TYR A 215 11.12 9.83 -0.92
N SER A 216 10.61 10.71 -0.08
CA SER A 216 10.79 10.66 1.38
C SER A 216 9.51 10.17 2.03
N LEU A 217 9.63 9.13 2.85
CA LEU A 217 8.52 8.41 3.49
C LEU A 217 8.48 8.74 4.97
N PHE A 218 7.42 9.41 5.39
CA PHE A 218 7.18 9.80 6.79
C PHE A 218 6.16 8.85 7.42
N PRO A 219 6.46 8.21 8.58
CA PRO A 219 5.50 7.41 9.32
C PRO A 219 4.32 8.27 9.81
N VAL A 220 3.10 7.75 9.72
CA VAL A 220 1.89 8.41 10.24
C VAL A 220 1.39 7.66 11.48
N GLY A 221 1.47 8.28 12.65
CA GLY A 221 0.99 7.71 13.92
C GLY A 221 1.93 6.68 14.56
N GLY A 222 3.22 6.78 14.31
CA GLY A 222 4.25 6.01 15.02
C GLY A 222 4.89 6.81 16.16
N PRO A 223 5.75 6.18 16.99
CA PRO A 223 6.52 6.90 17.99
C PRO A 223 7.35 8.00 17.31
N PRO A 224 7.55 9.15 17.99
CA PRO A 224 8.33 10.25 17.42
C PRO A 224 9.74 9.79 17.06
N ALA A 225 10.26 10.31 15.94
CA ALA A 225 11.62 10.04 15.51
C ALA A 225 12.62 10.40 16.65
N GLY A 226 13.40 9.43 17.11
CA GLY A 226 14.38 9.65 18.20
C GLY A 226 13.91 9.24 19.59
N ALA A 227 12.76 8.58 19.77
CA ALA A 227 12.41 7.96 21.04
C ALA A 227 13.38 6.80 21.34
N GLU A 228 14.43 7.08 22.13
CA GLU A 228 15.30 6.04 22.65
C GLU A 228 14.48 5.08 23.52
N GLY A 229 14.41 3.80 23.12
CA GLY A 229 13.70 2.76 23.85
C GLY A 229 12.31 2.38 23.31
N ALA A 230 11.95 2.74 22.07
CA ALA A 230 10.72 2.25 21.45
C ALA A 230 10.69 0.71 21.46
N ASP A 231 9.60 0.13 21.98
CA ASP A 231 9.39 -1.32 21.98
C ASP A 231 9.37 -1.83 20.54
N PRO A 232 10.24 -2.79 20.15
CA PRO A 232 10.24 -3.38 18.81
C PRO A 232 8.87 -3.96 18.40
N ARG A 233 8.06 -4.39 19.35
CA ARG A 233 6.68 -4.89 19.14
C ARG A 233 5.77 -3.77 18.65
N GLU A 234 5.81 -2.61 19.33
CA GLU A 234 4.99 -1.45 18.99
C GLU A 234 5.38 -0.90 17.61
N ALA A 235 6.66 -0.89 17.29
CA ALA A 235 7.16 -0.49 15.97
C ALA A 235 6.60 -1.39 14.85
N VAL A 236 6.60 -2.72 15.04
CA VAL A 236 6.05 -3.68 14.06
C VAL A 236 4.54 -3.53 13.93
N LEU A 237 3.80 -3.41 15.04
CA LEU A 237 2.35 -3.22 15.01
C LEU A 237 1.97 -1.92 14.32
N SER A 238 2.70 -0.84 14.62
CA SER A 238 2.54 0.46 13.96
C SER A 238 2.83 0.37 12.46
N ALA A 239 3.87 -0.37 12.06
CA ALA A 239 4.21 -0.57 10.66
C ALA A 239 3.11 -1.30 9.88
N LEU A 240 2.54 -2.37 10.46
CA LEU A 240 1.52 -3.20 9.80
C LEU A 240 0.13 -2.55 9.78
N SER A 241 -0.15 -1.59 10.64
CA SER A 241 -1.43 -0.90 10.74
C SER A 241 -1.37 0.59 10.41
N GLY A 242 -0.18 1.21 10.41
CA GLY A 242 0.06 2.63 10.20
C GLY A 242 -0.06 3.05 8.74
N TRP A 243 -0.38 4.31 8.52
CA TRP A 243 -0.26 4.92 7.20
C TRP A 243 1.14 5.52 7.02
N LEU A 244 1.47 5.88 5.79
CA LEU A 244 2.68 6.61 5.45
C LEU A 244 2.33 7.83 4.61
N LEU A 245 3.05 8.92 4.83
CA LEU A 245 3.06 10.08 3.96
C LEU A 245 4.28 9.96 3.03
N ALA A 246 4.05 9.81 1.73
CA ALA A 246 5.08 9.79 0.70
C ALA A 246 5.15 11.18 0.05
N VAL A 247 6.33 11.80 0.06
CA VAL A 247 6.59 13.11 -0.55
C VAL A 247 7.60 12.92 -1.67
N GLU A 248 7.32 13.46 -2.84
CA GLU A 248 8.20 13.40 -4.01
C GLU A 248 9.31 14.47 -3.89
N ALA A 249 10.28 14.18 -3.04
CA ALA A 249 11.47 14.99 -2.81
C ALA A 249 12.48 14.20 -1.96
N ASP A 250 13.73 14.63 -1.95
CA ASP A 250 14.75 14.14 -1.03
C ASP A 250 14.76 15.01 0.24
N ALA A 251 14.33 14.44 1.37
CA ALA A 251 14.25 15.16 2.64
C ALA A 251 15.59 15.22 3.40
N ASP A 252 16.61 14.46 2.97
CA ASP A 252 17.92 14.46 3.62
C ASP A 252 18.60 15.84 3.52
N GLU A 253 18.24 16.64 2.52
CA GLU A 253 18.76 17.97 2.28
C GLU A 253 17.90 19.10 2.89
N TRP A 254 16.83 18.77 3.62
CA TRP A 254 15.90 19.78 4.10
C TRP A 254 16.33 20.40 5.45
N PRO A 255 16.07 21.72 5.62
CA PRO A 255 16.26 22.36 6.90
C PRO A 255 15.27 21.81 7.95
N ALA A 256 15.67 21.90 9.23
CA ALA A 256 14.91 21.36 10.35
C ALA A 256 13.45 21.89 10.40
N GLU A 257 13.24 23.16 10.09
CA GLU A 257 11.92 23.82 10.09
C GLU A 257 10.96 23.16 9.09
N ARG A 258 11.48 22.71 7.95
CA ARG A 258 10.68 22.03 6.93
C ARG A 258 10.34 20.60 7.36
N LEU A 259 11.26 19.91 8.00
CA LEU A 259 11.01 18.59 8.60
C LEU A 259 9.98 18.68 9.71
N ASP A 260 10.06 19.70 10.59
CA ASP A 260 9.10 19.91 11.67
C ASP A 260 7.68 20.21 11.15
N LEU A 261 7.58 20.93 10.03
CA LEU A 261 6.32 21.14 9.36
C LEU A 261 5.71 19.84 8.88
N LEU A 262 6.47 18.99 8.18
CA LEU A 262 6.00 17.68 7.70
C LEU A 262 5.64 16.75 8.88
N ASN A 263 6.37 16.80 9.98
CA ASN A 263 6.01 16.12 11.22
C ASN A 263 4.69 16.66 11.82
N GLY A 264 4.42 17.95 11.65
CA GLY A 264 3.13 18.55 11.98
C GLY A 264 1.98 17.98 11.10
N VAL A 265 2.23 17.89 9.81
CA VAL A 265 1.29 17.30 8.84
C VAL A 265 1.02 15.83 9.15
N THR A 266 2.05 15.02 9.44
CA THR A 266 1.84 13.60 9.79
C THR A 266 1.01 13.42 11.05
N ARG A 267 1.15 14.31 12.06
CA ARG A 267 0.30 14.31 13.26
C ARG A 267 -1.17 14.59 12.96
N LEU A 268 -1.47 15.54 12.04
CA LEU A 268 -2.85 15.80 11.62
C LEU A 268 -3.45 14.60 10.89
N ILE A 269 -2.69 13.98 10.00
CA ILE A 269 -3.13 12.77 9.28
C ILE A 269 -3.33 11.60 10.26
N ALA A 270 -2.49 11.49 11.30
CA ALA A 270 -2.63 10.50 12.37
C ALA A 270 -3.94 10.69 13.15
N ALA A 271 -4.31 11.92 13.51
CA ALA A 271 -5.57 12.20 14.18
C ALA A 271 -6.78 11.81 13.33
N GLU A 272 -6.74 12.06 12.01
CA GLU A 272 -7.80 11.63 11.10
C GLU A 272 -7.86 10.10 10.99
N ARG A 273 -6.71 9.43 10.97
CA ARG A 273 -6.65 7.97 11.01
C ARG A 273 -7.29 7.41 12.27
N GLU A 274 -6.96 7.98 13.45
CA GLU A 274 -7.55 7.57 14.73
C GLU A 274 -9.08 7.75 14.73
N ARG A 275 -9.57 8.86 14.16
CA ARG A 275 -11.01 9.10 14.01
C ARG A 275 -11.68 8.04 13.15
N ARG A 276 -11.07 7.65 12.02
CA ARG A 276 -11.58 6.56 11.16
C ARG A 276 -11.52 5.22 11.86
N ASP A 277 -10.46 4.97 12.61
CA ASP A 277 -10.30 3.73 13.36
C ASP A 277 -11.35 3.61 14.49
N ALA A 278 -11.65 4.71 15.17
CA ALA A 278 -12.74 4.80 16.14
C ALA A 278 -14.12 4.51 15.50
N ALA A 279 -14.39 5.04 14.31
CA ALA A 279 -15.61 4.73 13.57
C ALA A 279 -15.71 3.24 13.22
N ARG A 280 -14.62 2.62 12.76
CA ARG A 280 -14.56 1.18 12.45
C ARG A 280 -14.70 0.29 13.69
N SER A 281 -14.37 0.79 14.88
CA SER A 281 -14.44 0.01 16.13
C SER A 281 -15.84 -0.53 16.42
N VAL A 282 -16.88 0.21 16.02
CA VAL A 282 -18.28 -0.24 16.13
C VAL A 282 -18.52 -1.46 15.23
N GLY A 283 -18.09 -1.41 13.98
CA GLY A 283 -18.20 -2.53 13.05
C GLY A 283 -17.43 -3.77 13.53
N ARG A 284 -16.21 -3.58 14.04
CA ARG A 284 -15.38 -4.66 14.61
C ARG A 284 -16.08 -5.35 15.80
N ARG A 285 -16.69 -4.57 16.69
CA ARG A 285 -17.45 -5.12 17.83
C ARG A 285 -18.65 -5.93 17.36
N LEU A 286 -19.44 -5.40 16.41
CA LEU A 286 -20.61 -6.12 15.87
C LEU A 286 -20.19 -7.42 15.16
N ALA A 287 -19.10 -7.40 14.40
CA ALA A 287 -18.54 -8.62 13.80
C ALA A 287 -18.06 -9.62 14.86
N GLY A 288 -17.44 -9.15 15.95
CA GLY A 288 -17.02 -9.96 17.08
C GLY A 288 -18.18 -10.70 17.74
N GLU A 289 -19.32 -10.01 17.93
CA GLU A 289 -20.52 -10.59 18.50
C GLU A 289 -21.13 -11.66 17.57
N VAL A 290 -21.16 -11.43 16.24
CA VAL A 290 -21.60 -12.46 15.28
C VAL A 290 -20.66 -13.67 15.32
N LEU A 291 -19.36 -13.43 15.35
CA LEU A 291 -18.35 -14.50 15.40
C LEU A 291 -18.47 -15.35 16.67
N GLU A 292 -18.74 -14.73 17.82
CA GLU A 292 -18.93 -15.43 19.08
C GLU A 292 -20.19 -16.31 19.06
N LEU A 293 -21.30 -15.83 18.49
CA LEU A 293 -22.51 -16.62 18.27
C LEU A 293 -22.25 -17.82 17.34
N LEU A 294 -21.46 -17.64 16.29
CA LEU A 294 -21.07 -18.73 15.39
C LEU A 294 -20.22 -19.79 16.11
N ARG A 295 -19.30 -19.37 16.97
CA ARG A 295 -18.38 -20.25 17.71
C ARG A 295 -19.08 -20.99 18.84
N SER A 296 -19.99 -20.35 19.59
CA SER A 296 -20.77 -20.95 20.69
C SER A 296 -21.83 -21.91 20.19
N GLY A 297 -22.09 -21.97 18.89
CA GLY A 297 -23.11 -22.83 18.33
C GLY A 297 -24.53 -22.28 18.49
N ALA A 298 -24.69 -20.96 18.62
CA ALA A 298 -25.98 -20.29 18.75
C ALA A 298 -26.95 -20.67 17.61
N PRO A 299 -28.28 -20.65 17.88
CA PRO A 299 -29.29 -20.89 16.86
C PRO A 299 -29.19 -19.94 15.69
N SER A 300 -29.47 -20.42 14.49
CA SER A 300 -29.38 -19.62 13.25
C SER A 300 -30.27 -18.35 13.29
N ALA A 301 -31.40 -18.40 13.96
CA ALA A 301 -32.28 -17.24 14.15
C ALA A 301 -31.63 -16.11 14.95
N GLU A 302 -30.83 -16.41 15.97
CA GLU A 302 -30.10 -15.42 16.77
C GLU A 302 -28.95 -14.82 15.96
N VAL A 303 -28.19 -15.65 15.25
CA VAL A 303 -27.15 -15.20 14.32
C VAL A 303 -27.76 -14.29 13.25
N ALA A 304 -28.91 -14.66 12.67
CA ALA A 304 -29.60 -13.86 11.65
C ALA A 304 -30.08 -12.50 12.21
N ALA A 305 -30.57 -12.46 13.45
CA ALA A 305 -30.97 -11.20 14.07
C ALA A 305 -29.78 -10.26 14.25
N ARG A 306 -28.65 -10.78 14.74
CA ARG A 306 -27.43 -9.99 14.94
C ARG A 306 -26.82 -9.54 13.63
N LEU A 307 -26.83 -10.41 12.61
CA LEU A 307 -26.33 -10.11 11.28
C LEU A 307 -27.10 -8.97 10.61
N ARG A 308 -28.43 -8.87 10.80
CA ARG A 308 -29.22 -7.74 10.31
C ARG A 308 -28.76 -6.40 10.89
N VAL A 309 -28.46 -6.36 12.20
CA VAL A 309 -27.93 -5.16 12.86
C VAL A 309 -26.55 -4.81 12.29
N THR A 310 -25.69 -5.82 12.14
CA THR A 310 -24.35 -5.64 11.55
C THR A 310 -24.45 -5.14 10.10
N ALA A 311 -25.34 -5.72 9.29
CA ALA A 311 -25.56 -5.32 7.91
C ALA A 311 -25.99 -3.84 7.79
N SER A 312 -26.92 -3.40 8.66
CA SER A 312 -27.38 -2.02 8.63
C SER A 312 -26.29 -1.00 9.01
N ALA A 313 -25.34 -1.41 9.86
CA ALA A 313 -24.19 -0.58 10.24
C ALA A 313 -23.12 -0.54 9.15
N LEU A 314 -22.91 -1.64 8.40
CA LEU A 314 -21.88 -1.73 7.36
C LEU A 314 -22.34 -1.20 6.01
N LEU A 315 -23.63 -1.27 5.71
CA LEU A 315 -24.22 -0.85 4.44
C LEU A 315 -25.41 0.11 4.69
N PRO A 316 -25.18 1.32 5.20
CA PRO A 316 -26.26 2.27 5.43
C PRO A 316 -26.94 2.62 4.09
N GLY A 317 -28.28 2.45 4.04
CA GLY A 317 -29.08 2.75 2.85
C GLY A 317 -29.23 1.62 1.82
N SER A 318 -28.52 0.51 1.95
CA SER A 318 -28.80 -0.70 1.20
C SER A 318 -29.72 -1.61 2.02
N GLY A 319 -30.78 -2.12 1.41
CA GLY A 319 -31.59 -3.18 2.05
C GLY A 319 -30.70 -4.33 2.52
N ALA A 320 -31.24 -5.23 3.36
CA ALA A 320 -30.47 -6.32 3.93
C ALA A 320 -29.53 -6.98 2.91
N ALA A 321 -28.24 -7.06 3.22
CA ALA A 321 -27.29 -7.77 2.37
C ALA A 321 -27.82 -9.19 2.13
N SER A 322 -28.01 -9.55 0.87
CA SER A 322 -28.58 -10.84 0.51
C SER A 322 -27.55 -11.96 0.49
N LEU A 323 -26.26 -11.58 0.46
CA LEU A 323 -25.13 -12.51 0.37
C LEU A 323 -24.02 -12.09 1.34
N TRP A 324 -23.35 -13.07 1.89
CA TRP A 324 -22.19 -12.88 2.79
C TRP A 324 -21.04 -13.77 2.37
N GLN A 325 -19.85 -13.27 2.53
CA GLN A 325 -18.63 -14.04 2.34
C GLN A 325 -17.74 -13.88 3.58
N VAL A 326 -17.04 -14.94 3.96
CA VAL A 326 -16.13 -14.94 5.10
C VAL A 326 -14.69 -15.01 4.59
N VAL A 327 -13.85 -14.14 5.14
CA VAL A 327 -12.40 -14.17 4.91
C VAL A 327 -11.70 -14.36 6.25
N VAL A 328 -10.80 -15.35 6.34
CA VAL A 328 -9.99 -15.61 7.54
C VAL A 328 -8.53 -15.30 7.21
N ALA A 329 -7.89 -14.51 8.06
CA ALA A 329 -6.46 -14.20 7.96
C ALA A 329 -5.72 -14.57 9.24
N ARG A 330 -4.49 -15.06 9.12
CA ARG A 330 -3.60 -15.33 10.24
C ARG A 330 -2.18 -14.84 9.92
N LEU A 331 -1.62 -14.09 10.87
CA LEU A 331 -0.23 -13.67 10.84
C LEU A 331 0.56 -14.57 11.80
N GLU A 332 1.56 -15.26 11.27
CA GLU A 332 2.51 -16.08 12.01
C GLU A 332 3.88 -15.41 11.95
N TRP A 333 4.59 -15.40 13.10
CA TRP A 333 5.91 -14.78 13.19
C TRP A 333 6.74 -15.58 14.19
N GLU A 334 7.49 -16.55 13.68
CA GLU A 334 8.36 -17.39 14.51
C GLU A 334 9.63 -16.63 14.90
N GLY A 335 9.93 -16.56 16.22
CA GLY A 335 11.12 -15.87 16.77
C GLY A 335 11.16 -14.35 16.53
N GLY A 336 10.04 -13.75 16.12
CA GLY A 336 9.90 -12.31 15.93
C GLY A 336 9.80 -11.54 17.26
N PRO A 337 9.34 -10.29 17.24
CA PRO A 337 9.37 -9.37 18.40
C PRO A 337 8.45 -9.78 19.57
N GLY A 338 8.12 -11.05 19.71
CA GLY A 338 7.35 -11.60 20.84
C GLY A 338 5.89 -11.14 20.89
N LEU A 339 5.26 -10.89 19.74
CA LEU A 339 3.84 -10.52 19.64
C LEU A 339 2.94 -11.62 20.21
N SER A 340 1.98 -11.24 21.04
CA SER A 340 0.91 -12.13 21.49
C SER A 340 0.01 -12.59 20.35
N GLU A 341 -0.77 -13.65 20.55
CA GLU A 341 -1.75 -14.09 19.54
C GLU A 341 -2.77 -13.01 19.20
N GLU A 342 -3.21 -12.25 20.20
CA GLU A 342 -4.16 -11.15 20.01
C GLU A 342 -3.58 -10.00 19.20
N GLU A 343 -2.30 -9.65 19.42
CA GLU A 343 -1.60 -8.62 18.66
C GLU A 343 -1.43 -9.03 17.21
N ARG A 344 -1.05 -10.29 16.96
CA ARG A 344 -0.96 -10.84 15.61
C ARG A 344 -2.31 -10.85 14.90
N ALA A 345 -3.39 -11.23 15.60
CA ALA A 345 -4.74 -11.23 15.05
C ALA A 345 -5.21 -9.79 14.72
N ARG A 346 -4.91 -8.81 15.59
CA ARG A 346 -5.21 -7.39 15.32
C ARG A 346 -4.43 -6.85 14.12
N ALA A 347 -3.14 -7.17 14.00
CA ALA A 347 -2.34 -6.79 12.85
C ALA A 347 -2.84 -7.43 11.54
N ALA A 348 -3.18 -8.73 11.58
CA ALA A 348 -3.80 -9.41 10.43
C ALA A 348 -5.15 -8.78 10.06
N GLY A 349 -5.94 -8.36 11.06
CA GLY A 349 -7.20 -7.66 10.86
C GLY A 349 -7.03 -6.30 10.18
N ALA A 350 -6.07 -5.51 10.62
CA ALA A 350 -5.77 -4.21 10.01
C ALA A 350 -5.34 -4.36 8.53
N LEU A 351 -4.49 -5.33 8.23
CA LEU A 351 -4.07 -5.64 6.86
C LEU A 351 -5.25 -6.12 6.01
N LEU A 352 -6.13 -6.93 6.58
CA LEU A 352 -7.33 -7.44 5.90
C LEU A 352 -8.32 -6.31 5.59
N GLU A 353 -8.57 -5.39 6.53
CA GLU A 353 -9.39 -4.19 6.30
C GLU A 353 -8.85 -3.35 5.14
N GLU A 354 -7.53 -3.13 5.09
CA GLU A 354 -6.91 -2.36 4.03
C GLU A 354 -6.96 -3.07 2.65
N ALA A 355 -6.84 -4.40 2.63
CA ALA A 355 -6.98 -5.19 1.40
C ALA A 355 -8.42 -5.19 0.86
N LEU A 356 -9.40 -5.33 1.76
CA LEU A 356 -10.82 -5.38 1.42
C LEU A 356 -11.39 -4.01 1.02
N ALA A 357 -10.76 -2.92 1.44
CA ALA A 357 -11.14 -1.57 1.04
C ALA A 357 -10.97 -1.30 -0.47
N GLY A 358 -10.24 -2.14 -1.20
CA GLY A 358 -10.10 -2.15 -2.67
C GLY A 358 -9.39 -0.92 -3.26
N PRO A 359 -8.83 -1.04 -4.47
CA PRO A 359 -8.14 0.07 -5.15
C PRO A 359 -9.11 1.12 -5.73
N ALA A 360 -10.39 0.76 -5.92
CA ALA A 360 -11.43 1.63 -6.47
C ALA A 360 -12.34 2.23 -5.40
N GLY A 361 -12.13 1.87 -4.13
CA GLY A 361 -12.96 2.30 -3.03
C GLY A 361 -12.81 3.79 -2.77
N GLY A 362 -13.87 4.56 -3.02
CA GLY A 362 -14.06 5.85 -2.40
C GLY A 362 -13.99 5.73 -0.87
N ARG A 363 -14.01 6.86 -0.16
CA ARG A 363 -13.93 6.94 1.32
C ARG A 363 -14.84 5.94 2.04
N ASP A 364 -15.94 5.49 1.41
CA ASP A 364 -16.97 4.64 2.00
C ASP A 364 -16.71 3.12 1.88
N ALA A 365 -15.80 2.66 1.02
CA ALA A 365 -15.63 1.22 0.78
C ALA A 365 -14.92 0.49 1.94
N ALA A 366 -13.99 1.17 2.60
CA ALA A 366 -13.28 0.64 3.76
C ALA A 366 -14.19 0.48 5.00
N ASP A 367 -15.26 1.26 5.08
CA ASP A 367 -16.19 1.25 6.21
C ASP A 367 -17.28 0.17 6.06
N ARG A 368 -17.31 -0.54 4.92
CA ARG A 368 -18.29 -1.59 4.61
C ARG A 368 -17.88 -3.00 5.05
N VAL A 369 -16.72 -3.15 5.63
CA VAL A 369 -16.18 -4.45 6.05
C VAL A 369 -15.99 -4.46 7.55
N ALA A 370 -16.49 -5.48 8.21
CA ALA A 370 -16.28 -5.67 9.64
C ALA A 370 -15.31 -6.82 9.86
N VAL A 371 -14.20 -6.54 10.53
CA VAL A 371 -13.18 -7.52 10.87
C VAL A 371 -13.14 -7.72 12.38
N ALA A 372 -13.24 -8.95 12.85
CA ALA A 372 -13.07 -9.31 14.24
C ALA A 372 -11.80 -10.14 14.44
N ALA A 373 -11.09 -9.88 15.54
CA ALA A 373 -9.94 -10.68 15.96
C ALA A 373 -10.39 -11.68 17.07
N ALA A 374 -10.18 -12.98 16.86
CA ALA A 374 -10.51 -13.98 17.84
C ALA A 374 -9.69 -15.26 17.64
N GLY A 375 -9.11 -15.81 18.73
CA GLY A 375 -8.39 -17.10 18.70
C GLY A 375 -7.15 -17.08 17.79
N GLY A 376 -6.40 -15.97 17.77
CA GLY A 376 -5.20 -15.82 16.93
C GLY A 376 -5.48 -15.60 15.44
N GLU A 377 -6.74 -15.46 15.03
CA GLU A 377 -7.18 -15.22 13.65
C GLU A 377 -7.93 -13.89 13.54
N ALA A 378 -7.85 -13.24 12.38
CA ALA A 378 -8.74 -12.17 11.97
C ALA A 378 -9.80 -12.72 11.03
N VAL A 379 -11.06 -12.40 11.28
CA VAL A 379 -12.20 -12.86 10.50
C VAL A 379 -12.98 -11.67 9.98
N ALA A 380 -13.08 -11.54 8.66
CA ALA A 380 -13.90 -10.52 8.02
C ALA A 380 -15.25 -11.10 7.60
N LEU A 381 -16.31 -10.38 7.92
CA LEU A 381 -17.66 -10.58 7.38
C LEU A 381 -17.86 -9.56 6.27
N VAL A 382 -17.91 -10.03 5.04
CA VAL A 382 -18.02 -9.18 3.84
C VAL A 382 -19.43 -9.29 3.28
N PRO A 383 -20.25 -8.23 3.39
CA PRO A 383 -21.55 -8.20 2.74
C PRO A 383 -21.37 -7.96 1.24
N LEU A 384 -22.03 -8.79 0.43
CA LEU A 384 -22.04 -8.65 -1.02
C LEU A 384 -23.37 -8.01 -1.46
N ALA A 385 -23.29 -6.99 -2.31
CA ALA A 385 -24.48 -6.41 -2.90
C ALA A 385 -25.14 -7.45 -3.82
N ALA A 386 -26.47 -7.59 -3.73
CA ALA A 386 -27.19 -8.32 -4.75
C ALA A 386 -26.99 -7.62 -6.10
N ALA A 387 -26.63 -8.37 -7.13
CA ALA A 387 -26.56 -7.83 -8.48
C ALA A 387 -27.93 -7.21 -8.81
N SER A 388 -27.98 -5.87 -8.88
CA SER A 388 -29.17 -5.18 -9.38
C SER A 388 -29.28 -5.54 -10.84
N GLY A 389 -30.23 -6.46 -11.15
CA GLY A 389 -30.53 -6.90 -12.51
C GLY A 389 -30.99 -5.73 -13.37
N GLN A 390 -30.06 -5.02 -13.96
CA GLN A 390 -30.34 -4.11 -15.07
C GLN A 390 -30.45 -4.96 -16.31
N LYS A 391 -31.69 -5.44 -16.56
CA LYS A 391 -32.09 -5.97 -17.88
C LYS A 391 -31.95 -4.84 -18.90
N THR A 392 -30.82 -4.73 -19.55
CA THR A 392 -30.77 -4.10 -20.86
C THR A 392 -31.40 -5.07 -21.82
N GLY A 393 -32.63 -4.73 -22.27
CA GLY A 393 -33.32 -5.45 -23.32
C GLY A 393 -32.48 -5.42 -24.59
N GLY A 394 -32.12 -6.61 -25.05
CA GLY A 394 -31.51 -6.89 -26.33
C GLY A 394 -31.94 -8.29 -26.73
N GLU A 395 -33.03 -8.41 -27.54
CA GLU A 395 -33.45 -9.64 -28.21
C GLU A 395 -32.37 -10.07 -29.20
N GLY A 396 -31.94 -11.32 -29.15
CA GLY A 396 -31.04 -11.88 -30.15
C GLY A 396 -30.59 -13.31 -29.88
N SER A 397 -31.41 -14.27 -30.36
CA SER A 397 -31.02 -15.57 -30.95
C SER A 397 -30.11 -16.57 -30.23
N GLY A 398 -30.71 -17.66 -29.90
CA GLY A 398 -30.38 -19.09 -29.80
C GLY A 398 -28.92 -19.56 -29.99
N GLY A 399 -28.47 -20.38 -29.04
CA GLY A 399 -27.21 -21.13 -29.11
C GLY A 399 -26.97 -21.89 -27.82
N ASP A 400 -27.23 -23.13 -27.89
CA ASP A 400 -26.97 -24.36 -27.13
C ASP A 400 -25.99 -24.33 -25.97
N GLY A 401 -26.43 -24.73 -24.77
CA GLY A 401 -25.83 -25.75 -23.91
C GLY A 401 -24.49 -25.49 -23.25
N ALA A 402 -24.32 -24.40 -22.49
CA ALA A 402 -23.36 -24.41 -21.38
C ALA A 402 -24.05 -23.83 -20.13
N VAL A 403 -24.22 -24.64 -19.10
CA VAL A 403 -24.68 -24.19 -17.80
C VAL A 403 -23.63 -23.21 -17.27
N PRO A 404 -23.91 -21.90 -17.11
CA PRO A 404 -22.99 -21.02 -16.45
C PRO A 404 -22.97 -21.42 -14.96
N SER A 405 -21.82 -21.84 -14.46
CA SER A 405 -21.56 -21.86 -13.03
C SER A 405 -21.87 -20.46 -12.51
N ALA A 406 -22.92 -20.34 -11.71
CA ALA A 406 -23.34 -19.09 -11.09
C ALA A 406 -22.29 -18.64 -10.06
N GLY A 407 -21.20 -18.05 -10.53
CA GLY A 407 -20.33 -17.18 -9.77
C GLY A 407 -21.14 -15.91 -9.47
N ALA A 408 -21.47 -15.66 -8.20
CA ALA A 408 -22.12 -14.43 -7.81
C ALA A 408 -21.23 -13.27 -8.27
N GLU A 409 -21.73 -12.45 -9.19
CA GLU A 409 -21.05 -11.22 -9.60
C GLU A 409 -20.81 -10.38 -8.35
N GLY A 410 -19.53 -10.14 -8.00
CA GLY A 410 -19.11 -9.41 -6.78
C GLY A 410 -18.49 -10.25 -5.68
N ALA A 411 -18.42 -11.59 -5.79
CA ALA A 411 -17.70 -12.43 -4.85
C ALA A 411 -16.18 -12.16 -4.92
N LEU A 412 -15.55 -12.06 -3.74
CA LEU A 412 -14.11 -11.88 -3.65
C LEU A 412 -13.39 -13.18 -4.00
N ALA A 413 -12.49 -13.12 -4.97
CA ALA A 413 -11.57 -14.21 -5.25
C ALA A 413 -10.32 -14.09 -4.37
N ALA A 414 -9.79 -15.23 -3.91
CA ALA A 414 -8.55 -15.26 -3.12
C ALA A 414 -7.35 -14.62 -3.84
N ALA A 415 -7.31 -14.72 -5.17
CA ALA A 415 -6.28 -14.10 -6.01
C ALA A 415 -6.27 -12.56 -5.87
N VAL A 416 -7.43 -11.91 -5.80
CA VAL A 416 -7.55 -10.45 -5.67
C VAL A 416 -6.95 -9.97 -4.35
N LEU A 417 -7.23 -10.67 -3.25
CA LEU A 417 -6.64 -10.36 -1.94
C LEU A 417 -5.13 -10.60 -1.94
N LEU A 418 -4.71 -11.68 -2.58
CA LEU A 418 -3.28 -12.00 -2.70
C LEU A 418 -2.53 -10.92 -3.47
N ASP A 419 -3.06 -10.46 -4.58
CA ASP A 419 -2.45 -9.40 -5.41
C ASP A 419 -2.35 -8.06 -4.65
N ALA A 420 -3.37 -7.73 -3.86
CA ALA A 420 -3.36 -6.50 -3.05
C ALA A 420 -2.31 -6.51 -1.93
N LEU A 421 -2.03 -7.69 -1.34
CA LEU A 421 -1.19 -7.82 -0.14
C LEU A 421 0.24 -8.29 -0.45
N ARG A 422 0.41 -9.07 -1.51
CA ARG A 422 1.65 -9.82 -1.75
C ARG A 422 2.87 -8.93 -1.93
N ALA A 423 2.82 -8.02 -2.87
CA ALA A 423 4.02 -7.30 -3.27
C ALA A 423 4.56 -6.35 -2.17
N PRO A 424 3.75 -5.56 -1.43
CA PRO A 424 4.25 -4.74 -0.34
C PRO A 424 4.70 -5.57 0.86
N LEU A 425 3.97 -6.66 1.20
CA LEU A 425 4.27 -7.46 2.38
C LEU A 425 5.42 -8.45 2.14
N GLU A 426 5.59 -9.03 0.96
CA GLU A 426 6.77 -9.86 0.66
C GLU A 426 8.05 -9.06 0.86
N ARG A 427 8.09 -7.80 0.41
CA ARG A 427 9.22 -6.89 0.65
C ARG A 427 9.33 -6.44 2.11
N GLY A 428 8.22 -6.05 2.71
CA GLY A 428 8.18 -5.56 4.09
C GLY A 428 8.43 -6.66 5.14
N LEU A 429 8.06 -7.91 4.86
CA LEU A 429 8.27 -9.06 5.73
C LEU A 429 9.61 -9.79 5.45
N ASP A 430 10.37 -9.39 4.42
CA ASP A 430 11.67 -9.97 4.08
C ASP A 430 12.73 -9.55 5.07
N GLY A 431 13.18 -10.46 5.94
CA GLY A 431 14.13 -10.18 7.02
C GLY A 431 15.58 -10.22 6.55
N LEU A 432 16.34 -9.17 6.80
CA LEU A 432 17.79 -9.24 6.87
C LEU A 432 18.16 -10.05 8.13
N GLY A 433 18.16 -11.40 8.03
CA GLY A 433 18.68 -12.29 9.06
C GLY A 433 17.80 -12.54 10.29
N GLY A 434 16.50 -12.19 10.26
CA GLY A 434 15.54 -12.48 11.34
C GLY A 434 14.43 -13.43 10.89
N PRO A 435 13.66 -14.03 11.82
CA PRO A 435 12.59 -14.94 11.50
C PRO A 435 11.47 -14.25 10.71
N ASP A 436 11.00 -14.95 9.71
CA ASP A 436 10.11 -14.45 8.69
C ASP A 436 8.66 -14.35 9.16
N GLY A 437 8.05 -13.18 8.97
CA GLY A 437 6.60 -13.04 9.11
C GLY A 437 5.87 -13.72 7.94
N ARG A 438 4.74 -14.37 8.24
CA ARG A 438 3.92 -15.07 7.25
C ARG A 438 2.45 -14.72 7.42
N LEU A 439 1.82 -14.27 6.35
CA LEU A 439 0.38 -13.99 6.29
C LEU A 439 -0.32 -15.02 5.42
N THR A 440 -1.31 -15.71 5.98
CA THR A 440 -2.13 -16.69 5.27
C THR A 440 -3.59 -16.28 5.30
N LEU A 441 -4.26 -16.38 4.14
CA LEU A 441 -5.66 -16.00 3.98
C LEU A 441 -6.47 -17.17 3.41
N GLY A 442 -7.72 -17.26 3.83
CA GLY A 442 -8.70 -18.19 3.28
C GLY A 442 -10.02 -17.48 3.00
N VAL A 443 -10.63 -17.77 1.87
CA VAL A 443 -11.86 -17.13 1.39
C VAL A 443 -12.93 -18.20 1.17
N SER A 444 -14.11 -18.03 1.78
CA SER A 444 -15.24 -18.93 1.60
C SER A 444 -15.99 -18.69 0.30
N ALA A 445 -16.88 -19.60 -0.05
CA ALA A 445 -17.98 -19.31 -0.97
C ALA A 445 -18.92 -18.23 -0.40
N ALA A 446 -19.69 -17.58 -1.27
CA ALA A 446 -20.75 -16.67 -0.88
C ALA A 446 -21.95 -17.46 -0.34
N VAL A 447 -22.54 -17.03 0.79
CA VAL A 447 -23.68 -17.69 1.42
C VAL A 447 -24.85 -16.73 1.56
N HIS A 448 -26.08 -17.23 1.39
CA HIS A 448 -27.31 -16.45 1.36
C HIS A 448 -27.97 -16.29 2.74
N SER A 449 -27.56 -17.04 3.74
CA SER A 449 -28.26 -17.09 5.03
C SER A 449 -27.29 -17.20 6.21
N ALA A 450 -27.79 -16.84 7.39
CA ALA A 450 -27.07 -17.03 8.64
C ALA A 450 -26.71 -18.50 8.92
N GLU A 451 -27.52 -19.44 8.40
CA GLU A 451 -27.26 -20.88 8.53
C GLU A 451 -26.00 -21.29 7.79
N GLY A 452 -25.73 -20.68 6.63
CA GLY A 452 -24.53 -20.93 5.83
C GLY A 452 -23.26 -20.35 6.43
N LEU A 453 -23.35 -19.33 7.29
CA LEU A 453 -22.16 -18.61 7.80
C LEU A 453 -21.22 -19.49 8.63
N ARG A 454 -21.75 -20.46 9.39
CA ARG A 454 -20.89 -21.40 10.12
C ARG A 454 -20.08 -22.27 9.16
N GLY A 455 -20.75 -22.78 8.11
CA GLY A 455 -20.08 -23.51 7.03
C GLY A 455 -19.05 -22.65 6.31
N ALA A 456 -19.39 -21.40 5.98
CA ALA A 456 -18.49 -20.46 5.34
C ALA A 456 -17.25 -20.12 6.22
N LEU A 457 -17.42 -19.99 7.53
CA LEU A 457 -16.31 -19.78 8.45
C LEU A 457 -15.35 -20.98 8.47
N GLU A 458 -15.88 -22.20 8.56
CA GLU A 458 -15.06 -23.41 8.52
C GLU A 458 -14.41 -23.60 7.14
N GLU A 459 -15.11 -23.29 6.06
CA GLU A 459 -14.60 -23.32 4.71
C GLU A 459 -13.43 -22.33 4.55
N ALA A 460 -13.58 -21.06 4.98
CA ALA A 460 -12.51 -20.06 4.95
C ALA A 460 -11.30 -20.48 5.80
N ARG A 461 -11.52 -21.04 7.00
CA ARG A 461 -10.44 -21.60 7.82
C ARG A 461 -9.71 -22.73 7.13
N HIS A 462 -10.45 -23.57 6.43
CA HIS A 462 -9.91 -24.66 5.65
C HIS A 462 -9.06 -24.13 4.50
N ALA A 463 -9.59 -23.23 3.68
CA ALA A 463 -8.86 -22.59 2.61
C ALA A 463 -7.56 -21.96 3.15
N ARG A 464 -7.60 -21.27 4.31
CA ARG A 464 -6.41 -20.72 4.95
C ARG A 464 -5.37 -21.81 5.29
N ARG A 465 -5.79 -22.97 5.81
CA ARG A 465 -4.86 -24.10 6.08
C ARG A 465 -4.20 -24.61 4.79
N VAL A 466 -4.94 -24.67 3.68
CA VAL A 466 -4.38 -24.99 2.37
C VAL A 466 -3.37 -23.94 1.93
N ALA A 467 -3.68 -22.66 2.09
CA ALA A 467 -2.74 -21.58 1.83
C ALA A 467 -1.48 -21.69 2.71
N ALA A 468 -1.63 -22.09 3.97
CA ALA A 468 -0.52 -22.26 4.92
C ALA A 468 0.44 -23.40 4.54
N ALA A 469 -0.02 -24.41 3.82
CA ALA A 469 0.84 -25.50 3.34
C ALA A 469 1.72 -25.10 2.13
N ARG A 470 1.45 -23.96 1.49
CA ARG A 470 2.18 -23.50 0.30
C ARG A 470 3.44 -22.71 0.70
N PRO A 471 4.54 -22.79 -0.06
CA PRO A 471 5.72 -21.99 0.19
C PRO A 471 5.46 -20.50 -0.08
N GLY A 472 6.08 -19.61 0.72
CA GLY A 472 6.05 -18.15 0.57
C GLY A 472 5.43 -17.44 1.77
N ARG A 473 5.62 -16.11 1.84
CA ARG A 473 5.27 -15.26 2.99
C ARG A 473 3.82 -14.83 3.02
N VAL A 474 3.26 -14.51 1.84
CA VAL A 474 1.85 -14.12 1.70
C VAL A 474 1.17 -15.13 0.80
N ARG A 475 0.15 -15.81 1.32
CA ARG A 475 -0.59 -16.86 0.61
C ARG A 475 -2.09 -16.74 0.87
N ALA A 476 -2.84 -17.00 -0.17
CA ALA A 476 -4.29 -17.06 -0.12
C ALA A 476 -4.79 -18.31 -0.83
N ALA A 477 -5.93 -18.84 -0.40
CA ALA A 477 -6.69 -19.88 -1.09
C ALA A 477 -8.19 -19.60 -0.96
N GLY A 478 -8.95 -19.94 -1.96
CA GLY A 478 -10.39 -19.78 -2.00
C GLY A 478 -11.13 -21.12 -1.92
N HIS A 479 -12.45 -21.02 -1.82
CA HIS A 479 -13.34 -22.18 -1.81
C HIS A 479 -13.26 -23.00 -3.11
N GLU A 480 -12.96 -22.37 -4.23
CA GLU A 480 -12.78 -23.03 -5.52
C GLU A 480 -11.65 -24.06 -5.51
N GLU A 481 -10.68 -23.87 -4.63
CA GLU A 481 -9.56 -24.78 -4.47
C GLU A 481 -9.92 -25.95 -3.52
N LEU A 482 -11.03 -25.85 -2.81
CA LEU A 482 -11.53 -26.86 -1.89
C LEU A 482 -12.32 -27.99 -2.57
N ALA A 483 -12.60 -27.85 -3.86
CA ALA A 483 -13.33 -28.87 -4.62
C ALA A 483 -12.53 -30.18 -4.89
N SER A 484 -11.31 -30.29 -4.38
CA SER A 484 -10.47 -31.47 -4.53
C SER A 484 -10.48 -32.35 -3.27
N HIS A 485 -10.64 -33.66 -3.44
CA HIS A 485 -10.54 -34.66 -2.38
C HIS A 485 -9.22 -34.57 -1.55
N VAL A 486 -8.15 -34.03 -2.17
CA VAL A 486 -6.85 -33.81 -1.51
C VAL A 486 -6.99 -32.88 -0.29
N LEU A 487 -8.00 -32.05 -0.26
CA LEU A 487 -8.25 -31.08 0.80
C LEU A 487 -8.96 -31.66 2.03
N LEU A 488 -9.52 -32.86 1.90
CA LEU A 488 -10.05 -33.62 3.03
C LEU A 488 -8.93 -34.28 3.85
N LEU A 489 -7.75 -34.48 3.26
CA LEU A 489 -6.64 -35.19 3.87
C LEU A 489 -6.10 -34.58 5.16
N PRO A 490 -5.97 -33.23 5.32
CA PRO A 490 -5.53 -32.63 6.58
C PRO A 490 -6.50 -32.80 7.75
N PHE A 491 -7.77 -33.21 7.50
CA PHE A 491 -8.78 -33.46 8.55
C PHE A 491 -8.82 -34.90 9.01
N VAL A 492 -8.13 -35.79 8.33
CA VAL A 492 -7.98 -37.18 8.79
C VAL A 492 -6.99 -37.18 9.95
N PRO A 493 -7.40 -37.63 11.16
CA PRO A 493 -6.50 -37.74 12.29
C PRO A 493 -5.23 -38.50 11.96
N ASP A 494 -4.09 -38.09 12.52
CA ASP A 494 -2.78 -38.64 12.18
C ASP A 494 -2.65 -40.14 12.41
N ASP A 495 -3.29 -40.67 13.40
CA ASP A 495 -3.38 -42.10 13.70
C ASP A 495 -4.16 -42.85 12.61
N VAL A 496 -5.31 -42.31 12.19
CA VAL A 496 -6.13 -42.88 11.11
C VAL A 496 -5.35 -42.81 9.78
N ARG A 497 -4.72 -41.66 9.49
CA ARG A 497 -3.91 -41.46 8.29
C ARG A 497 -2.76 -42.47 8.21
N ARG A 498 -2.00 -42.61 9.29
CA ARG A 498 -0.89 -43.59 9.37
C ARG A 498 -1.39 -45.03 9.23
N ALA A 499 -2.46 -45.40 9.91
CA ALA A 499 -3.01 -46.74 9.83
C ALA A 499 -3.53 -47.07 8.42
N PHE A 500 -4.21 -46.12 7.76
CA PHE A 500 -4.69 -46.28 6.39
C PHE A 500 -3.53 -46.42 5.39
N THR A 501 -2.55 -45.54 5.49
CA THR A 501 -1.37 -45.54 4.61
C THR A 501 -0.54 -46.80 4.78
N ALA A 502 -0.24 -47.19 6.02
CA ALA A 502 0.52 -48.39 6.33
C ALA A 502 -0.15 -49.66 5.78
N ARG A 503 -1.48 -49.79 5.95
CA ARG A 503 -2.20 -50.94 5.43
C ARG A 503 -2.10 -51.16 3.93
N LEU A 504 -2.02 -50.06 3.16
CA LEU A 504 -1.98 -50.12 1.69
C LEU A 504 -0.57 -50.09 1.11
N LEU A 505 0.33 -49.31 1.70
CA LEU A 505 1.64 -49.07 1.11
C LEU A 505 2.77 -49.85 1.76
N ASP A 506 2.72 -50.20 3.04
CA ASP A 506 3.82 -50.94 3.72
C ASP A 506 4.13 -52.29 3.06
N PRO A 507 3.13 -53.09 2.64
CA PRO A 507 3.43 -54.33 1.91
C PRO A 507 4.24 -54.09 0.60
N LEU A 508 4.00 -52.96 -0.05
CA LEU A 508 4.71 -52.58 -1.29
C LEU A 508 6.12 -52.09 -0.99
N TYR A 509 6.29 -51.24 0.04
CA TYR A 509 7.61 -50.78 0.47
C TYR A 509 8.50 -51.92 0.95
N GLU A 510 7.92 -52.88 1.70
CA GLU A 510 8.66 -54.03 2.17
C GLU A 510 9.11 -54.93 1.01
N TYR A 511 8.25 -55.14 0.03
CA TYR A 511 8.56 -55.89 -1.16
C TYR A 511 9.63 -55.18 -2.02
N ASP A 512 9.51 -53.88 -2.24
CA ASP A 512 10.47 -53.08 -3.02
C ASP A 512 11.88 -53.10 -2.37
N ARG A 513 11.95 -53.01 -1.03
CA ARG A 513 13.23 -53.12 -0.29
C ARG A 513 13.90 -54.46 -0.47
N ARG A 514 13.12 -55.56 -0.50
CA ARG A 514 13.66 -56.91 -0.64
C ARG A 514 14.04 -57.28 -2.08
N HIS A 515 13.26 -56.84 -3.04
CA HIS A 515 13.32 -57.31 -4.42
C HIS A 515 13.71 -56.24 -5.45
N ARG A 516 13.85 -54.98 -5.05
CA ARG A 516 14.09 -53.82 -5.94
C ARG A 516 13.11 -53.79 -7.14
N ALA A 517 11.81 -54.05 -6.85
CA ALA A 517 10.80 -54.30 -7.88
C ALA A 517 10.11 -53.03 -8.39
N GLU A 518 10.37 -51.90 -7.74
CA GLU A 518 9.79 -50.57 -8.10
C GLU A 518 8.24 -50.61 -8.20
N LEU A 519 7.58 -51.31 -7.26
CA LEU A 519 6.12 -51.42 -7.25
C LEU A 519 5.44 -50.08 -6.90
N VAL A 520 5.99 -49.30 -5.91
CA VAL A 520 5.43 -48.02 -5.53
C VAL A 520 5.55 -47.00 -6.67
N PRO A 521 6.72 -46.81 -7.35
CA PRO A 521 6.81 -45.96 -8.53
C PRO A 521 5.89 -46.43 -9.68
N THR A 522 5.71 -47.76 -9.83
CA THR A 522 4.79 -48.31 -10.81
C THR A 522 3.34 -47.97 -10.52
N LEU A 523 2.90 -48.06 -9.27
CA LEU A 523 1.57 -47.69 -8.82
C LEU A 523 1.32 -46.19 -9.06
N GLU A 524 2.24 -45.32 -8.68
CA GLU A 524 2.17 -43.88 -8.94
C GLU A 524 1.99 -43.55 -10.44
N ALA A 525 2.82 -44.14 -11.28
CA ALA A 525 2.75 -43.97 -12.72
C ALA A 525 1.46 -44.53 -13.33
N PHE A 526 0.95 -45.66 -12.82
CA PHE A 526 -0.30 -46.25 -13.28
C PHE A 526 -1.51 -45.39 -12.97
N LEU A 527 -1.59 -44.86 -11.72
CA LEU A 527 -2.64 -43.95 -11.32
C LEU A 527 -2.56 -42.62 -12.08
N ALA A 528 -1.37 -42.03 -12.24
CA ALA A 528 -1.15 -40.83 -13.01
C ALA A 528 -1.46 -40.97 -14.51
N SER A 529 -1.47 -42.21 -15.01
CA SER A 529 -1.84 -42.57 -16.39
C SER A 529 -3.33 -42.94 -16.50
N GLU A 530 -4.16 -42.65 -15.47
CA GLU A 530 -5.58 -42.98 -15.41
C GLU A 530 -5.90 -44.47 -15.64
N GLY A 531 -4.98 -45.36 -15.27
CA GLY A 531 -5.11 -46.79 -15.49
C GLY A 531 -4.84 -47.25 -16.92
N SER A 532 -4.33 -46.37 -17.78
CA SER A 532 -3.98 -46.71 -19.17
C SER A 532 -2.66 -47.53 -19.26
N TRP A 533 -2.77 -48.78 -19.65
CA TRP A 533 -1.62 -49.69 -19.78
C TRP A 533 -0.55 -49.19 -20.74
N THR A 534 -0.95 -48.66 -21.88
CA THR A 534 -0.03 -48.17 -22.92
C THR A 534 0.66 -46.88 -22.49
N ARG A 535 -0.07 -45.91 -21.92
CA ARG A 535 0.51 -44.65 -21.42
C ARG A 535 1.46 -44.89 -20.26
N CYS A 536 1.09 -45.78 -19.33
CA CYS A 536 1.93 -46.10 -18.18
C CYS A 536 3.22 -46.86 -18.60
N ALA A 537 3.10 -47.84 -19.52
CA ALA A 537 4.24 -48.59 -20.01
C ALA A 537 5.23 -47.65 -20.74
N ALA A 538 4.74 -46.75 -21.60
CA ALA A 538 5.57 -45.76 -22.27
C ALA A 538 6.26 -44.80 -21.25
N ARG A 539 5.55 -44.34 -20.23
CA ARG A 539 6.08 -43.45 -19.19
C ARG A 539 7.22 -44.10 -18.36
N LEU A 540 7.08 -45.38 -18.07
CA LEU A 540 8.07 -46.15 -17.31
C LEU A 540 9.15 -46.80 -18.17
N HIS A 541 9.08 -46.65 -19.48
CA HIS A 541 9.97 -47.34 -20.46
C HIS A 541 9.94 -48.85 -20.30
N LEU A 542 8.76 -49.43 -20.01
CA LEU A 542 8.56 -50.85 -19.80
C LEU A 542 7.69 -51.46 -20.91
N HIS A 543 7.89 -52.77 -21.14
CA HIS A 543 6.92 -53.54 -21.94
C HIS A 543 5.60 -53.72 -21.18
N VAL A 544 4.47 -53.69 -21.86
CA VAL A 544 3.13 -53.80 -21.24
C VAL A 544 2.98 -55.07 -20.39
N ASN A 545 3.60 -56.19 -20.79
CA ASN A 545 3.55 -57.43 -20.00
C ASN A 545 4.32 -57.30 -18.67
N THR A 546 5.44 -56.59 -18.63
CA THR A 546 6.18 -56.32 -17.40
C THR A 546 5.33 -55.44 -16.48
N LEU A 547 4.65 -54.44 -17.03
CA LEU A 547 3.73 -53.59 -16.27
C LEU A 547 2.56 -54.41 -15.68
N ARG A 548 1.96 -55.31 -16.49
CA ARG A 548 0.90 -56.20 -16.01
C ARG A 548 1.38 -57.10 -14.87
N TYR A 549 2.58 -57.63 -14.95
CA TYR A 549 3.17 -58.41 -13.87
C TYR A 549 3.32 -57.58 -12.59
N ARG A 550 3.88 -56.38 -12.69
CA ARG A 550 4.06 -55.47 -11.54
C ARG A 550 2.72 -55.07 -10.92
N VAL A 551 1.72 -54.66 -11.71
CA VAL A 551 0.37 -54.33 -11.24
C VAL A 551 -0.30 -55.54 -10.57
N GLY A 552 -0.27 -56.74 -11.18
CA GLY A 552 -0.82 -57.94 -10.55
C GLY A 552 -0.03 -58.36 -9.29
N ARG A 553 1.23 -57.91 -9.12
CA ARG A 553 1.97 -58.11 -7.87
C ARG A 553 1.49 -57.15 -6.80
N ILE A 554 1.21 -55.87 -7.14
CA ILE A 554 0.61 -54.88 -6.24
C ILE A 554 -0.74 -55.38 -5.73
N GLU A 555 -1.60 -55.85 -6.63
CA GLU A 555 -2.93 -56.37 -6.27
C GLU A 555 -2.85 -57.57 -5.30
N ARG A 556 -1.94 -58.51 -5.59
CA ARG A 556 -1.75 -59.68 -4.70
C ARG A 556 -1.20 -59.32 -3.32
N LEU A 557 -0.34 -58.32 -3.20
CA LEU A 557 0.26 -57.91 -1.94
C LEU A 557 -0.69 -57.13 -1.07
N THR A 558 -1.59 -56.36 -1.69
CA THR A 558 -2.50 -55.47 -0.97
C THR A 558 -3.94 -56.00 -0.86
N GLY A 559 -4.26 -57.05 -1.64
CA GLY A 559 -5.64 -57.56 -1.71
C GLY A 559 -6.62 -56.63 -2.42
N ARG A 560 -6.12 -55.69 -3.20
CA ARG A 560 -6.91 -54.68 -3.93
C ARG A 560 -6.89 -54.92 -5.43
N ASP A 561 -7.91 -54.44 -6.13
CA ASP A 561 -8.08 -54.56 -7.58
C ASP A 561 -7.99 -53.21 -8.26
N LEU A 562 -6.90 -52.93 -8.97
CA LEU A 562 -6.67 -51.67 -9.67
C LEU A 562 -7.56 -51.44 -10.89
N SER A 563 -8.41 -52.42 -11.26
CA SER A 563 -9.49 -52.20 -12.23
C SER A 563 -10.69 -51.45 -11.62
N ARG A 564 -10.88 -51.55 -10.27
CA ARG A 564 -11.97 -50.90 -9.55
C ARG A 564 -11.61 -49.46 -9.23
N LEU A 565 -12.58 -48.55 -9.41
CA LEU A 565 -12.38 -47.13 -9.16
C LEU A 565 -12.10 -46.86 -7.67
N GLU A 566 -12.85 -47.51 -6.77
CA GLU A 566 -12.70 -47.35 -5.34
C GLU A 566 -11.29 -47.69 -4.87
N ASP A 567 -10.73 -48.82 -5.32
CA ASP A 567 -9.38 -49.25 -4.93
C ASP A 567 -8.31 -48.30 -5.49
N ARG A 568 -8.50 -47.75 -6.70
CA ARG A 568 -7.61 -46.69 -7.25
C ARG A 568 -7.67 -45.42 -6.43
N VAL A 569 -8.88 -45.00 -5.98
CA VAL A 569 -9.05 -43.83 -5.11
C VAL A 569 -8.36 -44.07 -3.76
N ASP A 570 -8.52 -45.25 -3.15
CA ASP A 570 -7.85 -45.60 -1.90
C ASP A 570 -6.34 -45.50 -2.02
N PHE A 571 -5.75 -46.03 -3.07
CA PHE A 571 -4.31 -45.89 -3.32
C PHE A 571 -3.87 -44.45 -3.60
N LEU A 572 -4.67 -43.69 -4.35
CA LEU A 572 -4.40 -42.28 -4.60
C LEU A 572 -4.37 -41.49 -3.28
N LEU A 573 -5.34 -41.70 -2.41
CA LEU A 573 -5.40 -41.09 -1.09
C LEU A 573 -4.22 -41.51 -0.21
N ALA A 574 -3.89 -42.83 -0.16
CA ALA A 574 -2.75 -43.32 0.61
C ALA A 574 -1.42 -42.71 0.17
N LEU A 575 -1.20 -42.56 -1.14
CA LEU A 575 0.01 -41.92 -1.69
C LEU A 575 0.07 -40.42 -1.41
N ARG A 576 -1.06 -39.75 -1.28
CA ARG A 576 -1.13 -38.31 -0.94
C ARG A 576 -1.04 -38.03 0.55
N MET A 577 -1.32 -39.03 1.40
CA MET A 577 -1.27 -38.94 2.87
C MET A 577 0.07 -39.32 3.47
N ARG A 578 0.99 -39.84 2.69
CA ARG A 578 2.32 -40.29 3.15
C ARG A 578 3.25 -39.15 3.58
#